data_bf7e426409b667402090319738c17d13
#
_entry.id   bf7e426409b667402090319738c17d13
#
_cell.length_a   1.000
_cell.length_b   1.000
_cell.length_c   1.000
_cell.angle_alpha   90.00
_cell.angle_beta   90.00
_cell.angle_gamma   90.00
#
_symmetry.space_group_name_H-M   'P 1'
#
loop_
_entity.id
_entity.type
_entity.pdbx_description
1 polymer ?
#
loop_
_entity_poly.entity_id
_entity_poly.type
_entity_poly.pdbx_seq_one_letter_code
_entity_poly.pdbx_strand_id
1 'polypeptide(L)'
;MTQAYLNRIATAVPHDDVHQAFVDFADTMLENPKMQPIFQRMAQRSGIEHRYSVLTPQQHLGPEGSPEGATTEFVINAHEFYTLGRFPDTAQRMAIFERFAPRLAQRTLDKLALTDEERTGITHILVTTCTGLYAPGLDFDILDHLGLDPTVERTMIGFMGCYAAINGLKQSRHIVRSEPTAKVLLLNLELCTLHLQETQELEQVLSFLVFADGCAASLITAEPTGFALDSFKSILIPETRDLITWRIRGAGFDMLLSGKVPAEIGKALATTGHGALGPHSLADITLWGVHPGGKSVLDAVQRGLNLPEDALNASRDVLQNFGNMSSATVMFVLEKLMQTAKPGELGCAMSFGPGLTAETMLFHAV
;
A
#
# COMPACT_ATOMS: atom_id res chain seq x y z
N MET A 1 -18.69 -7.90 23.85
CA MET A 1 -17.31 -8.08 23.32
C MET A 1 -16.70 -6.70 23.20
N THR A 2 -15.43 -6.56 23.56
CA THR A 2 -14.70 -5.28 23.44
C THR A 2 -14.68 -4.80 21.99
N GLN A 3 -14.91 -3.52 21.76
CA GLN A 3 -14.75 -2.87 20.45
C GLN A 3 -13.28 -2.50 20.27
N ALA A 4 -12.76 -2.68 19.06
CA ALA A 4 -11.44 -2.22 18.67
C ALA A 4 -11.56 -0.98 17.78
N TYR A 5 -10.63 -0.06 17.96
CA TYR A 5 -10.61 1.21 17.24
C TYR A 5 -9.24 1.41 16.56
N LEU A 6 -9.28 1.85 15.33
CA LEU A 6 -8.13 2.41 14.64
C LEU A 6 -7.99 3.86 15.10
N ASN A 7 -7.16 4.07 16.11
CA ASN A 7 -7.11 5.35 16.82
C ASN A 7 -6.37 6.44 16.03
N ARG A 8 -5.27 6.06 15.37
CA ARG A 8 -4.42 7.01 14.65
C ARG A 8 -3.69 6.31 13.51
N ILE A 9 -3.45 7.05 12.43
CA ILE A 9 -2.65 6.64 11.28
C ILE A 9 -1.63 7.75 11.02
N ALA A 10 -0.42 7.34 10.64
CA ALA A 10 0.58 8.22 10.05
C ALA A 10 1.14 7.56 8.80
N THR A 11 1.43 8.37 7.79
CA THR A 11 1.94 7.89 6.50
C THR A 11 3.22 8.61 6.09
N ALA A 12 4.09 7.92 5.38
CA ALA A 12 5.29 8.50 4.78
C ALA A 12 5.63 7.82 3.45
N VAL A 13 6.21 8.60 2.56
CA VAL A 13 6.79 8.13 1.30
C VAL A 13 8.29 8.45 1.28
N PRO A 14 9.12 7.79 0.48
CA PRO A 14 10.49 8.22 0.23
C PRO A 14 10.57 9.66 -0.26
N HIS A 15 11.78 10.19 -0.40
CA HIS A 15 11.97 11.59 -0.76
C HIS A 15 11.77 11.85 -2.27
N ASP A 16 12.19 10.91 -3.12
CA ASP A 16 12.32 11.13 -4.54
C ASP A 16 11.06 10.78 -5.32
N ASP A 17 10.51 11.75 -6.05
CA ASP A 17 9.46 11.51 -7.03
C ASP A 17 10.08 10.96 -8.31
N VAL A 18 9.65 9.77 -8.71
CA VAL A 18 10.19 9.03 -9.85
C VAL A 18 9.18 8.87 -10.99
N HIS A 19 8.01 9.50 -10.92
CA HIS A 19 6.95 9.24 -11.90
C HIS A 19 7.39 9.54 -13.32
N GLN A 20 7.85 10.77 -13.56
CA GLN A 20 8.27 11.18 -14.90
C GLN A 20 9.55 10.44 -15.36
N ALA A 21 10.52 10.25 -14.45
CA ALA A 21 11.73 9.50 -14.77
C ALA A 21 11.43 8.05 -15.18
N PHE A 22 10.43 7.41 -14.56
CA PHE A 22 9.98 6.08 -14.99
C PHE A 22 9.30 6.13 -16.35
N VAL A 23 8.42 7.11 -16.61
CA VAL A 23 7.74 7.24 -17.91
C VAL A 23 8.76 7.40 -19.04
N ASP A 24 9.79 8.21 -18.83
CA ASP A 24 10.87 8.41 -19.82
C ASP A 24 11.71 7.14 -20.00
N PHE A 25 12.03 6.44 -18.90
CA PHE A 25 12.80 5.20 -18.95
C PHE A 25 12.04 4.05 -19.62
N ALA A 26 10.73 3.95 -19.38
CA ALA A 26 9.88 2.90 -19.94
C ALA A 26 9.87 2.91 -21.48
N ASP A 27 9.97 4.08 -22.10
CA ASP A 27 10.11 4.19 -23.55
C ASP A 27 11.38 3.50 -24.06
N THR A 28 12.47 3.51 -23.30
CA THR A 28 13.71 2.83 -23.66
C THR A 28 13.62 1.30 -23.55
N MET A 29 12.74 0.78 -22.72
CA MET A 29 12.48 -0.67 -22.61
C MET A 29 11.61 -1.19 -23.76
N LEU A 30 10.74 -0.35 -24.33
CA LEU A 30 9.83 -0.72 -25.42
C LEU A 30 10.51 -0.54 -26.78
N GLU A 31 11.16 -1.60 -27.28
CA GLU A 31 11.85 -1.54 -28.59
C GLU A 31 10.90 -1.37 -29.77
N ASN A 32 9.63 -1.81 -29.64
CA ASN A 32 8.65 -1.65 -30.70
C ASN A 32 8.11 -0.21 -30.74
N PRO A 33 8.43 0.58 -31.78
CA PRO A 33 8.03 1.99 -31.86
C PRO A 33 6.51 2.21 -31.93
N LYS A 34 5.72 1.17 -32.21
CA LYS A 34 4.26 1.25 -32.17
C LYS A 34 3.71 1.20 -30.75
N MET A 35 4.45 0.62 -29.80
CA MET A 35 4.01 0.47 -28.42
C MET A 35 4.28 1.73 -27.59
N GLN A 36 5.34 2.50 -27.90
CA GLN A 36 5.69 3.73 -27.19
C GLN A 36 4.53 4.77 -27.16
N PRO A 37 3.90 5.14 -28.28
CA PRO A 37 2.77 6.08 -28.24
C PRO A 37 1.54 5.54 -27.46
N ILE A 38 1.36 4.22 -27.44
CA ILE A 38 0.28 3.59 -26.66
C ILE A 38 0.61 3.73 -25.18
N PHE A 39 1.84 3.40 -24.77
CA PHE A 39 2.30 3.54 -23.40
C PHE A 39 2.17 5.00 -22.92
N GLN A 40 2.68 5.97 -23.67
CA GLN A 40 2.62 7.40 -23.33
C GLN A 40 1.17 7.88 -23.14
N ARG A 41 0.26 7.48 -24.02
CA ARG A 41 -1.17 7.81 -23.88
C ARG A 41 -1.77 7.20 -22.62
N MET A 42 -1.38 5.98 -22.28
CA MET A 42 -1.87 5.30 -21.08
C MET A 42 -1.28 5.92 -19.81
N ALA A 43 -0.01 6.31 -19.83
CA ALA A 43 0.64 7.04 -18.74
C ALA A 43 -0.07 8.37 -18.47
N GLN A 44 -0.35 9.18 -19.48
CA GLN A 44 -1.09 10.45 -19.36
C GLN A 44 -2.53 10.26 -18.81
N ARG A 45 -3.13 9.08 -19.03
CA ARG A 45 -4.50 8.77 -18.58
C ARG A 45 -4.56 7.97 -17.28
N SER A 46 -3.41 7.66 -16.69
CA SER A 46 -3.31 6.85 -15.48
C SER A 46 -3.98 7.50 -14.27
N GLY A 47 -4.07 8.83 -14.26
CA GLY A 47 -4.51 9.61 -13.11
C GLY A 47 -3.46 9.70 -12.01
N ILE A 48 -2.18 9.46 -12.36
CA ILE A 48 -1.03 9.52 -11.45
C ILE A 48 -0.14 10.69 -11.87
N GLU A 49 0.20 11.55 -10.95
CA GLU A 49 1.12 12.67 -11.15
C GLU A 49 2.43 12.47 -10.39
N HIS A 50 2.37 11.81 -9.23
CA HIS A 50 3.50 11.60 -8.35
C HIS A 50 3.60 10.14 -7.90
N ARG A 51 4.83 9.61 -7.89
CA ARG A 51 5.18 8.31 -7.30
C ARG A 51 6.55 8.41 -6.66
N TYR A 52 6.66 7.94 -5.45
CA TYR A 52 7.88 8.05 -4.67
C TYR A 52 8.65 6.74 -4.62
N SER A 53 9.98 6.84 -4.55
CA SER A 53 10.88 5.70 -4.51
C SER A 53 12.07 5.94 -3.58
N VAL A 54 12.60 4.85 -3.03
CA VAL A 54 13.92 4.86 -2.36
C VAL A 54 15.08 4.96 -3.35
N LEU A 55 14.80 4.84 -4.64
CA LEU A 55 15.77 5.01 -5.72
C LEU A 55 15.73 6.45 -6.24
N THR A 56 16.88 7.07 -6.43
CA THR A 56 16.99 8.48 -6.84
C THR A 56 17.16 8.60 -8.36
N PRO A 57 16.37 9.43 -9.05
CA PRO A 57 16.60 9.74 -10.47
C PRO A 57 17.94 10.46 -10.68
N GLN A 58 18.66 10.15 -11.75
CA GLN A 58 20.01 10.66 -12.04
C GLN A 58 20.10 12.20 -12.15
N GLN A 59 19.02 12.88 -12.49
CA GLN A 59 19.00 14.33 -12.74
C GLN A 59 19.29 15.19 -11.49
N HIS A 60 19.29 14.62 -10.30
CA HIS A 60 19.53 15.33 -9.04
C HIS A 60 20.91 15.09 -8.42
N LEU A 61 21.77 14.32 -9.08
CA LEU A 61 23.14 14.04 -8.62
C LEU A 61 24.16 15.03 -9.23
N GLY A 62 23.88 16.32 -9.20
CA GLY A 62 24.89 17.36 -9.47
C GLY A 62 25.81 17.52 -8.25
N PRO A 63 27.09 17.90 -8.44
CA PRO A 63 28.03 18.08 -7.33
C PRO A 63 27.66 19.21 -6.36
N GLU A 64 26.62 19.99 -6.63
CA GLU A 64 26.18 21.14 -5.84
C GLU A 64 24.74 21.02 -5.28
N GLY A 65 24.06 19.90 -5.46
CA GLY A 65 22.61 19.80 -5.18
C GLY A 65 22.19 18.69 -4.26
N SER A 66 22.89 18.42 -3.14
CA SER A 66 22.29 17.65 -2.05
C SER A 66 21.23 18.52 -1.36
N PRO A 67 19.96 18.06 -1.23
CA PRO A 67 18.99 18.77 -0.41
C PRO A 67 19.56 18.97 0.99
N GLU A 68 19.39 20.15 1.59
CA GLU A 68 19.80 20.41 2.98
C GLU A 68 19.20 19.33 3.88
N GLY A 69 20.05 18.51 4.51
CA GLY A 69 19.67 17.41 5.41
C GLY A 69 19.82 15.99 4.86
N ALA A 70 20.12 15.79 3.58
CA ALA A 70 20.46 14.47 3.05
C ALA A 70 21.92 14.15 3.38
N THR A 71 22.17 13.24 4.30
CA THR A 71 23.50 12.66 4.50
C THR A 71 23.88 11.89 3.23
N THR A 72 24.94 12.32 2.56
CA THR A 72 25.45 11.84 1.27
C THR A 72 25.77 10.35 1.18
N GLU A 73 25.61 9.59 2.23
CA GLU A 73 26.03 8.19 2.31
C GLU A 73 25.09 7.17 1.68
N PHE A 74 23.90 7.54 1.19
CA PHE A 74 22.84 6.55 0.98
C PHE A 74 21.91 6.80 -0.21
N VAL A 75 22.41 7.38 -1.28
CA VAL A 75 21.66 7.54 -2.54
C VAL A 75 21.93 6.34 -3.45
N ILE A 76 20.88 5.67 -3.95
CA ILE A 76 20.98 4.66 -4.98
C ILE A 76 20.43 5.23 -6.26
N ASN A 77 21.31 5.41 -7.24
CA ASN A 77 20.94 5.89 -8.55
C ASN A 77 20.06 4.86 -9.27
N ALA A 78 18.82 5.24 -9.61
CA ALA A 78 17.88 4.36 -10.30
C ALA A 78 18.41 3.86 -11.66
N HIS A 79 19.15 4.69 -12.41
CA HIS A 79 19.73 4.30 -13.70
C HIS A 79 20.89 3.31 -13.59
N GLU A 80 21.67 3.37 -12.50
CA GLU A 80 22.70 2.38 -12.24
C GLU A 80 22.09 1.07 -11.79
N PHE A 81 21.02 1.14 -10.96
CA PHE A 81 20.31 -0.01 -10.46
C PHE A 81 19.54 -0.73 -11.57
N TYR A 82 18.91 0.01 -12.50
CA TYR A 82 18.15 -0.51 -13.63
C TYR A 82 18.85 -0.25 -14.96
N THR A 83 20.08 -0.74 -15.10
CA THR A 83 20.80 -0.68 -16.39
C THR A 83 20.26 -1.76 -17.33
N LEU A 84 19.78 -1.39 -18.52
CA LEU A 84 19.31 -2.33 -19.53
C LEU A 84 20.35 -3.43 -19.82
N GLY A 85 19.90 -4.67 -19.88
CA GLY A 85 20.72 -5.87 -20.02
C GLY A 85 21.41 -6.34 -18.72
N ARG A 86 21.25 -5.59 -17.60
CA ARG A 86 21.88 -5.91 -16.30
C ARG A 86 21.02 -5.47 -15.12
N PHE A 87 19.71 -5.74 -15.20
CA PHE A 87 18.81 -5.47 -14.06
C PHE A 87 19.24 -6.28 -12.83
N PRO A 88 19.05 -5.74 -11.62
CA PRO A 88 19.48 -6.39 -10.39
C PRO A 88 18.76 -7.73 -10.17
N ASP A 89 19.48 -8.67 -9.60
CA ASP A 89 18.91 -9.92 -9.11
C ASP A 89 18.14 -9.74 -7.78
N THR A 90 17.50 -10.81 -7.32
CA THR A 90 16.72 -10.79 -6.08
C THR A 90 17.57 -10.45 -4.86
N ALA A 91 18.81 -10.93 -4.78
CA ALA A 91 19.68 -10.66 -3.64
C ALA A 91 20.05 -9.17 -3.56
N GLN A 92 20.36 -8.56 -4.71
CA GLN A 92 20.65 -7.12 -4.79
C GLN A 92 19.42 -6.27 -4.38
N ARG A 93 18.21 -6.66 -4.82
CA ARG A 93 16.95 -5.97 -4.44
C ARG A 93 16.68 -6.10 -2.93
N MET A 94 16.89 -7.30 -2.37
CA MET A 94 16.71 -7.53 -0.93
C MET A 94 17.72 -6.76 -0.08
N ALA A 95 18.96 -6.63 -0.51
CA ALA A 95 19.95 -5.79 0.17
C ALA A 95 19.52 -4.31 0.24
N ILE A 96 18.84 -3.80 -0.80
CA ILE A 96 18.26 -2.46 -0.79
C ILE A 96 17.07 -2.40 0.18
N PHE A 97 16.18 -3.39 0.12
CA PHE A 97 15.03 -3.47 1.02
C PHE A 97 15.49 -3.46 2.49
N GLU A 98 16.40 -4.34 2.88
CA GLU A 98 16.95 -4.44 4.24
C GLU A 98 17.54 -3.10 4.72
N ARG A 99 18.14 -2.34 3.81
CA ARG A 99 18.75 -1.04 4.12
C ARG A 99 17.77 0.10 4.27
N PHE A 100 16.74 0.17 3.42
CA PHE A 100 15.87 1.35 3.31
C PHE A 100 14.51 1.17 3.99
N ALA A 101 14.00 -0.05 4.12
CA ALA A 101 12.73 -0.29 4.79
C ALA A 101 12.74 0.18 6.26
N PRO A 102 13.80 -0.09 7.08
CA PRO A 102 13.86 0.39 8.46
C PRO A 102 13.79 1.92 8.54
N ARG A 103 14.45 2.64 7.63
CA ARG A 103 14.49 4.11 7.64
C ARG A 103 13.13 4.73 7.31
N LEU A 104 12.43 4.16 6.32
CA LEU A 104 11.08 4.59 5.99
C LEU A 104 10.10 4.27 7.14
N ALA A 105 10.24 3.09 7.78
CA ALA A 105 9.48 2.71 8.96
C ALA A 105 9.70 3.68 10.11
N GLN A 106 10.95 3.97 10.48
CA GLN A 106 11.31 4.90 11.55
C GLN A 106 10.69 6.28 11.33
N ARG A 107 10.84 6.85 10.12
CA ARG A 107 10.25 8.14 9.79
C ARG A 107 8.72 8.14 9.89
N THR A 108 8.08 7.02 9.56
CA THR A 108 6.62 6.88 9.67
C THR A 108 6.17 6.76 11.13
N LEU A 109 6.93 6.02 11.93
CA LEU A 109 6.70 5.86 13.37
C LEU A 109 6.90 7.18 14.13
N ASP A 110 7.91 7.96 13.77
CA ASP A 110 8.12 9.29 14.33
C ASP A 110 6.93 10.23 14.05
N LYS A 111 6.35 10.14 12.84
CA LYS A 111 5.13 10.89 12.48
C LYS A 111 3.88 10.39 13.21
N LEU A 112 3.82 9.10 13.59
CA LEU A 112 2.70 8.57 14.36
C LEU A 112 2.63 9.23 15.75
N ALA A 113 3.75 9.77 16.23
CA ALA A 113 3.88 10.59 17.43
C ALA A 113 3.25 9.90 18.66
N LEU A 114 3.68 8.67 18.93
CA LEU A 114 3.25 7.93 20.12
C LEU A 114 3.66 8.69 21.37
N THR A 115 2.77 8.83 22.33
CA THR A 115 3.14 9.28 23.68
C THR A 115 4.00 8.23 24.37
N ASP A 116 4.71 8.61 25.43
CA ASP A 116 5.51 7.63 26.21
C ASP A 116 4.63 6.50 26.79
N GLU A 117 3.41 6.82 27.22
CA GLU A 117 2.45 5.83 27.71
C GLU A 117 1.96 4.89 26.61
N GLU A 118 1.68 5.41 25.42
CA GLU A 118 1.32 4.59 24.26
C GLU A 118 2.47 3.69 23.88
N ARG A 119 3.67 4.26 23.72
CA ARG A 119 4.89 3.55 23.32
C ARG A 119 5.24 2.42 24.28
N THR A 120 5.32 2.70 25.58
CA THR A 120 5.65 1.68 26.60
C THR A 120 4.52 0.67 26.81
N GLY A 121 3.31 1.00 26.40
CA GLY A 121 2.14 0.13 26.46
C GLY A 121 1.92 -0.73 25.23
N ILE A 122 2.73 -0.62 24.16
CA ILE A 122 2.63 -1.50 22.99
C ILE A 122 2.82 -2.95 23.42
N THR A 123 1.88 -3.81 23.06
CA THR A 123 1.89 -5.24 23.36
C THR A 123 2.13 -6.10 22.13
N HIS A 124 1.74 -5.61 20.94
CA HIS A 124 1.84 -6.35 19.69
C HIS A 124 2.34 -5.46 18.56
N ILE A 125 3.22 -6.01 17.72
CA ILE A 125 3.64 -5.44 16.44
C ILE A 125 3.14 -6.36 15.33
N LEU A 126 2.37 -5.80 14.39
CA LEU A 126 2.01 -6.46 13.14
C LEU A 126 2.68 -5.71 11.98
N VAL A 127 3.34 -6.42 11.08
CA VAL A 127 3.95 -5.83 9.89
C VAL A 127 3.39 -6.50 8.65
N THR A 128 2.94 -5.72 7.68
CA THR A 128 2.58 -6.23 6.35
C THR A 128 3.60 -5.75 5.33
N THR A 129 4.11 -6.67 4.52
CA THR A 129 4.94 -6.38 3.35
C THR A 129 4.91 -7.54 2.36
N CYS A 130 4.98 -7.24 1.07
CA CYS A 130 5.17 -8.23 0.01
C CYS A 130 6.35 -7.89 -0.92
N THR A 131 7.15 -6.90 -0.57
CA THR A 131 8.23 -6.38 -1.41
C THR A 131 9.62 -6.67 -0.89
N GLY A 132 9.76 -7.27 0.29
CA GLY A 132 11.04 -7.72 0.82
C GLY A 132 10.91 -8.45 2.15
N LEU A 133 11.89 -9.32 2.43
CA LEU A 133 11.94 -10.13 3.65
C LEU A 133 13.40 -10.35 4.08
N TYR A 134 13.65 -10.27 5.36
CA TYR A 134 14.91 -10.63 6.02
C TYR A 134 14.64 -11.04 7.46
N ALA A 135 15.59 -11.71 8.12
CA ALA A 135 15.46 -12.16 9.50
C ALA A 135 16.81 -12.07 10.23
N PRO A 136 16.92 -11.41 11.42
CA PRO A 136 15.86 -10.67 12.12
C PRO A 136 15.29 -9.58 11.22
N GLY A 137 13.95 -9.36 11.26
CA GLY A 137 13.25 -8.60 10.26
C GLY A 137 12.90 -7.18 10.70
N LEU A 138 12.11 -6.52 9.87
CA LEU A 138 11.63 -5.16 10.12
C LEU A 138 10.90 -5.00 11.47
N ASP A 139 10.30 -6.07 11.98
CA ASP A 139 9.67 -6.12 13.29
C ASP A 139 10.69 -5.90 14.42
N PHE A 140 11.93 -6.38 14.27
CA PHE A 140 13.02 -6.11 15.20
C PHE A 140 13.51 -4.67 15.10
N ASP A 141 13.66 -4.13 13.88
CA ASP A 141 14.06 -2.74 13.68
C ASP A 141 13.06 -1.77 14.33
N ILE A 142 11.76 -2.09 14.29
CA ILE A 142 10.70 -1.32 14.94
C ILE A 142 10.83 -1.40 16.46
N LEU A 143 11.04 -2.62 17.00
CA LEU A 143 11.20 -2.85 18.42
C LEU A 143 12.38 -2.05 18.98
N ASP A 144 13.51 -2.11 18.29
CA ASP A 144 14.74 -1.40 18.70
C ASP A 144 14.58 0.12 18.60
N HIS A 145 14.00 0.63 17.48
CA HIS A 145 13.80 2.07 17.26
C HIS A 145 12.91 2.70 18.34
N LEU A 146 11.84 2.02 18.71
CA LEU A 146 10.91 2.51 19.72
C LEU A 146 11.34 2.16 21.16
N GLY A 147 12.39 1.35 21.35
CA GLY A 147 12.82 0.87 22.66
C GLY A 147 11.70 0.13 23.40
N LEU A 148 11.03 -0.79 22.72
CA LEU A 148 9.90 -1.54 23.27
C LEU A 148 10.38 -2.69 24.16
N ASP A 149 9.47 -3.18 25.02
CA ASP A 149 9.73 -4.34 25.86
C ASP A 149 10.03 -5.58 25.00
N PRO A 150 11.04 -6.39 25.33
CA PRO A 150 11.36 -7.61 24.58
C PRO A 150 10.26 -8.67 24.55
N THR A 151 9.24 -8.55 25.40
CA THR A 151 8.10 -9.47 25.44
C THR A 151 6.99 -9.10 24.45
N VAL A 152 7.11 -7.99 23.73
CA VAL A 152 6.14 -7.58 22.70
C VAL A 152 5.99 -8.67 21.64
N GLU A 153 4.76 -9.11 21.40
CA GLU A 153 4.45 -10.12 20.40
C GLU A 153 4.57 -9.53 18.98
N ARG A 154 5.15 -10.31 18.05
CA ARG A 154 5.45 -9.85 16.71
C ARG A 154 4.91 -10.81 15.66
N THR A 155 4.27 -10.28 14.61
CA THR A 155 3.73 -11.06 13.51
C THR A 155 3.99 -10.36 12.18
N MET A 156 4.57 -11.12 11.22
CA MET A 156 4.74 -10.68 9.84
C MET A 156 3.63 -11.27 8.97
N ILE A 157 2.94 -10.42 8.19
CA ILE A 157 1.92 -10.81 7.22
C ILE A 157 2.51 -10.56 5.82
N GLY A 158 3.10 -11.60 5.24
CA GLY A 158 3.78 -11.52 3.95
C GLY A 158 2.92 -12.00 2.78
N PHE A 159 3.21 -11.51 1.58
CA PHE A 159 2.67 -12.00 0.29
C PHE A 159 1.14 -12.05 0.16
N MET A 160 0.41 -11.25 0.92
CA MET A 160 -1.04 -11.09 0.76
C MET A 160 -1.40 -10.05 -0.31
N GLY A 161 -0.44 -9.25 -0.76
CA GLY A 161 -0.65 -8.20 -1.77
C GLY A 161 -1.38 -6.98 -1.21
N CYS A 162 -2.06 -6.25 -2.10
CA CYS A 162 -2.65 -4.94 -1.79
C CYS A 162 -3.73 -4.95 -0.69
N TYR A 163 -4.29 -6.11 -0.34
CA TYR A 163 -5.27 -6.21 0.75
C TYR A 163 -4.67 -6.54 2.12
N ALA A 164 -3.34 -6.69 2.23
CA ALA A 164 -2.71 -7.10 3.48
C ALA A 164 -2.97 -6.14 4.65
N ALA A 165 -3.14 -4.83 4.39
CA ALA A 165 -3.50 -3.88 5.43
C ALA A 165 -4.87 -4.18 6.05
N ILE A 166 -5.88 -4.52 5.24
CA ILE A 166 -7.20 -4.94 5.76
C ILE A 166 -7.06 -6.21 6.62
N ASN A 167 -6.18 -7.14 6.22
CA ASN A 167 -5.88 -8.32 7.03
C ASN A 167 -5.16 -7.96 8.33
N GLY A 168 -4.23 -7.01 8.30
CA GLY A 168 -3.57 -6.48 9.49
C GLY A 168 -4.56 -5.83 10.47
N LEU A 169 -5.48 -5.00 9.97
CA LEU A 169 -6.54 -4.39 10.77
C LEU A 169 -7.50 -5.45 11.35
N LYS A 170 -7.83 -6.49 10.57
CA LYS A 170 -8.63 -7.62 11.03
C LYS A 170 -7.95 -8.36 12.20
N GLN A 171 -6.66 -8.66 12.07
CA GLN A 171 -5.88 -9.31 13.12
C GLN A 171 -5.77 -8.40 14.35
N SER A 172 -5.47 -7.12 14.18
CA SER A 172 -5.42 -6.14 15.28
C SER A 172 -6.75 -6.11 16.06
N ARG A 173 -7.89 -6.09 15.33
CA ARG A 173 -9.21 -6.16 15.95
C ARG A 173 -9.40 -7.45 16.74
N HIS A 174 -8.95 -8.60 16.24
CA HIS A 174 -9.07 -9.87 16.95
C HIS A 174 -8.23 -9.88 18.22
N ILE A 175 -7.02 -9.35 18.19
CA ILE A 175 -6.14 -9.20 19.35
C ILE A 175 -6.82 -8.34 20.41
N VAL A 176 -7.22 -7.10 20.09
CA VAL A 176 -7.88 -6.17 21.04
C VAL A 176 -9.18 -6.74 21.61
N ARG A 177 -9.94 -7.51 20.83
CA ARG A 177 -11.16 -8.16 21.33
C ARG A 177 -10.90 -9.32 22.27
N SER A 178 -9.80 -10.04 22.07
CA SER A 178 -9.34 -11.11 22.95
C SER A 178 -8.69 -10.54 24.22
N GLU A 179 -7.91 -9.48 24.05
CA GLU A 179 -7.14 -8.81 25.10
C GLU A 179 -7.47 -7.31 25.11
N PRO A 180 -8.47 -6.89 25.91
CA PRO A 180 -8.96 -5.50 25.89
C PRO A 180 -7.91 -4.43 26.28
N THR A 181 -6.83 -4.83 26.93
CA THR A 181 -5.70 -3.95 27.30
C THR A 181 -4.61 -3.90 26.23
N ALA A 182 -4.71 -4.71 25.16
CA ALA A 182 -3.71 -4.73 24.11
C ALA A 182 -3.67 -3.39 23.38
N LYS A 183 -2.43 -2.93 23.11
CA LYS A 183 -2.12 -1.84 22.19
C LYS A 183 -1.33 -2.42 21.03
N VAL A 184 -1.96 -2.43 19.84
CA VAL A 184 -1.40 -3.02 18.62
C VAL A 184 -0.82 -1.92 17.74
N LEU A 185 0.46 -2.04 17.40
CA LEU A 185 1.12 -1.23 16.39
C LEU A 185 1.10 -2.01 15.08
N LEU A 186 0.39 -1.50 14.07
CA LEU A 186 0.35 -2.07 12.73
C LEU A 186 1.18 -1.20 11.79
N LEU A 187 2.17 -1.81 11.12
CA LEU A 187 2.97 -1.18 10.07
C LEU A 187 2.68 -1.85 8.73
N ASN A 188 2.41 -1.03 7.71
CA ASN A 188 2.25 -1.47 6.32
C ASN A 188 3.36 -0.79 5.51
N LEU A 189 4.34 -1.54 5.02
CA LEU A 189 5.50 -0.99 4.31
C LEU A 189 5.74 -1.74 3.01
N GLU A 190 5.88 -0.97 1.92
CA GLU A 190 6.18 -1.53 0.61
C GLU A 190 7.22 -0.69 -0.14
N LEU A 191 8.18 -1.37 -0.73
CA LEU A 191 9.16 -0.81 -1.65
C LEU A 191 8.96 -1.45 -3.04
N CYS A 192 7.82 -1.15 -3.66
CA CYS A 192 7.40 -1.80 -4.92
C CYS A 192 8.33 -1.46 -6.08
N THR A 193 8.93 -0.28 -6.06
CA THR A 193 9.83 0.17 -7.13
C THR A 193 11.09 -0.69 -7.25
N LEU A 194 11.44 -1.47 -6.23
CA LEU A 194 12.55 -2.43 -6.28
C LEU A 194 12.32 -3.62 -7.21
N HIS A 195 11.09 -3.83 -7.70
CA HIS A 195 10.76 -5.04 -8.46
C HIS A 195 10.46 -4.80 -9.94
N LEU A 196 10.87 -3.64 -10.49
CA LEU A 196 10.82 -3.41 -11.93
C LEU A 196 11.54 -4.54 -12.68
N GLN A 197 10.88 -5.12 -13.67
CA GLN A 197 11.44 -6.17 -14.53
C GLN A 197 11.82 -5.60 -15.88
N GLU A 198 12.93 -6.07 -16.43
CA GLU A 198 13.28 -5.77 -17.81
C GLU A 198 12.35 -6.56 -18.73
N THR A 199 11.53 -5.85 -19.49
CA THR A 199 10.51 -6.46 -20.34
C THR A 199 10.16 -5.55 -21.50
N GLN A 200 9.77 -6.15 -22.61
CA GLN A 200 9.21 -5.47 -23.79
C GLN A 200 7.69 -5.64 -23.89
N GLU A 201 7.09 -6.40 -22.97
CA GLU A 201 5.66 -6.64 -22.95
C GLU A 201 4.93 -5.42 -22.38
N LEU A 202 4.15 -4.72 -23.22
CA LEU A 202 3.46 -3.49 -22.88
C LEU A 202 2.59 -3.63 -21.60
N GLU A 203 1.87 -4.75 -21.45
CA GLU A 203 1.02 -4.99 -20.28
C GLU A 203 1.85 -5.02 -18.98
N GLN A 204 3.03 -5.62 -19.03
CA GLN A 204 3.93 -5.68 -17.89
C GLN A 204 4.56 -4.31 -17.58
N VAL A 205 5.01 -3.57 -18.61
CA VAL A 205 5.52 -2.19 -18.43
C VAL A 205 4.43 -1.30 -17.82
N LEU A 206 3.19 -1.41 -18.29
CA LEU A 206 2.04 -0.67 -17.73
C LEU A 206 1.74 -1.05 -16.28
N SER A 207 2.00 -2.30 -15.88
CA SER A 207 1.84 -2.71 -14.48
C SER A 207 2.78 -1.95 -13.56
N PHE A 208 4.02 -1.70 -14.00
CA PHE A 208 4.99 -0.92 -13.21
C PHE A 208 4.69 0.58 -13.17
N LEU A 209 3.89 1.09 -14.11
CA LEU A 209 3.50 2.50 -14.14
C LEU A 209 2.76 2.94 -12.88
N VAL A 210 2.03 2.04 -12.21
CA VAL A 210 1.20 2.40 -11.06
C VAL A 210 1.94 2.29 -9.73
N PHE A 211 2.98 1.46 -9.63
CA PHE A 211 3.60 1.12 -8.34
C PHE A 211 4.58 2.17 -7.81
N ALA A 212 4.54 2.38 -6.50
CA ALA A 212 5.36 3.31 -5.74
C ALA A 212 5.78 2.70 -4.39
N ASP A 213 6.65 3.38 -3.65
CA ASP A 213 7.07 3.02 -2.32
C ASP A 213 6.34 3.85 -1.26
N GLY A 214 6.00 3.23 -0.13
CA GLY A 214 5.37 3.95 0.96
C GLY A 214 5.20 3.11 2.21
N CYS A 215 4.93 3.80 3.30
CA CYS A 215 4.73 3.20 4.61
C CYS A 215 3.58 3.89 5.34
N ALA A 216 2.79 3.11 6.06
CA ALA A 216 1.79 3.57 7.00
C ALA A 216 1.98 2.87 8.35
N ALA A 217 1.92 3.63 9.44
CA ALA A 217 1.89 3.12 10.80
C ALA A 217 0.57 3.49 11.45
N SER A 218 0.01 2.59 12.25
CA SER A 218 -1.25 2.84 12.94
C SER A 218 -1.29 2.21 14.33
N LEU A 219 -1.98 2.89 15.24
CA LEU A 219 -2.26 2.42 16.59
C LEU A 219 -3.70 1.91 16.66
N ILE A 220 -3.87 0.69 17.16
CA ILE A 220 -5.17 0.07 17.35
C ILE A 220 -5.33 -0.38 18.80
N THR A 221 -6.39 0.11 19.47
CA THR A 221 -6.68 -0.19 20.88
C THR A 221 -8.19 -0.34 21.13
N ALA A 222 -8.56 -0.52 22.39
CA ALA A 222 -9.97 -0.46 22.84
C ALA A 222 -10.43 0.96 23.18
N GLU A 223 -9.60 1.98 23.07
CA GLU A 223 -9.96 3.38 23.34
C GLU A 223 -10.88 3.92 22.23
N PRO A 224 -12.04 4.50 22.57
CA PRO A 224 -13.05 4.90 21.59
C PRO A 224 -12.69 6.24 20.91
N THR A 225 -11.68 6.20 20.02
CA THR A 225 -11.25 7.32 19.20
C THR A 225 -10.93 6.86 17.76
N GLY A 226 -11.10 7.73 16.78
CA GLY A 226 -10.82 7.44 15.37
C GLY A 226 -11.91 6.61 14.70
N PHE A 227 -11.57 5.42 14.20
CA PHE A 227 -12.52 4.55 13.51
C PHE A 227 -12.76 3.24 14.28
N ALA A 228 -14.01 2.98 14.69
CA ALA A 228 -14.42 1.69 15.24
C ALA A 228 -14.39 0.62 14.15
N LEU A 229 -13.71 -0.50 14.38
CA LEU A 229 -13.58 -1.61 13.44
C LEU A 229 -14.77 -2.58 13.62
N ASP A 230 -15.82 -2.44 12.81
CA ASP A 230 -17.08 -3.15 13.02
C ASP A 230 -17.05 -4.58 12.50
N SER A 231 -16.80 -4.76 11.22
CA SER A 231 -16.80 -6.09 10.61
C SER A 231 -15.82 -6.19 9.43
N PHE A 232 -15.42 -7.42 9.14
CA PHE A 232 -14.53 -7.73 8.02
C PHE A 232 -15.11 -8.87 7.20
N LYS A 233 -14.90 -8.83 5.89
CA LYS A 233 -15.30 -9.89 4.98
C LYS A 233 -14.25 -10.13 3.91
N SER A 234 -14.00 -11.41 3.63
CA SER A 234 -13.12 -11.86 2.56
C SER A 234 -13.96 -12.56 1.49
N ILE A 235 -13.77 -12.20 0.23
CA ILE A 235 -14.49 -12.76 -0.91
C ILE A 235 -13.47 -13.17 -1.96
N LEU A 236 -13.36 -14.47 -2.22
CA LEU A 236 -12.60 -14.99 -3.35
C LEU A 236 -13.48 -14.93 -4.61
N ILE A 237 -12.98 -14.28 -5.66
CA ILE A 237 -13.66 -14.22 -6.96
C ILE A 237 -13.29 -15.48 -7.76
N PRO A 238 -14.25 -16.35 -8.10
CA PRO A 238 -13.96 -17.59 -8.80
C PRO A 238 -13.27 -17.39 -10.15
N GLU A 239 -12.44 -18.35 -10.57
CA GLU A 239 -11.80 -18.42 -11.90
C GLU A 239 -10.86 -17.23 -12.23
N THR A 240 -10.33 -16.55 -11.22
CA THR A 240 -9.49 -15.36 -11.41
C THR A 240 -8.06 -15.51 -10.89
N ARG A 241 -7.68 -16.72 -10.47
CA ARG A 241 -6.42 -17.02 -9.77
C ARG A 241 -5.16 -16.50 -10.49
N ASP A 242 -5.18 -16.51 -11.81
CA ASP A 242 -4.03 -16.15 -12.62
C ASP A 242 -4.02 -14.67 -13.06
N LEU A 243 -5.00 -13.86 -12.63
CA LEU A 243 -5.10 -12.46 -13.04
C LEU A 243 -4.16 -11.53 -12.27
N ILE A 244 -3.83 -11.87 -11.02
CA ILE A 244 -2.78 -11.21 -10.23
C ILE A 244 -1.91 -12.29 -9.62
N THR A 245 -0.63 -12.32 -9.99
CA THR A 245 0.34 -13.23 -9.39
C THR A 245 1.60 -12.49 -8.96
N TRP A 246 2.20 -12.92 -7.86
CA TRP A 246 3.42 -12.36 -7.29
C TRP A 246 4.33 -13.51 -6.87
N ARG A 247 5.49 -13.67 -7.51
CA ARG A 247 6.35 -14.83 -7.35
C ARG A 247 7.80 -14.42 -7.18
N ILE A 248 8.48 -15.01 -6.20
CA ILE A 248 9.94 -14.82 -6.03
C ILE A 248 10.66 -15.58 -7.15
N ARG A 249 11.52 -14.87 -7.88
CA ARG A 249 12.35 -15.38 -8.96
C ARG A 249 13.80 -14.94 -8.79
N GLY A 250 14.71 -15.41 -9.62
CA GLY A 250 16.12 -15.02 -9.58
C GLY A 250 16.37 -13.54 -9.93
N ALA A 251 15.55 -12.96 -10.82
CA ALA A 251 15.64 -11.57 -11.25
C ALA A 251 14.74 -10.60 -10.45
N GLY A 252 14.31 -10.97 -9.26
CA GLY A 252 13.41 -10.18 -8.43
C GLY A 252 12.08 -10.88 -8.19
N PHE A 253 11.09 -10.14 -7.71
CA PHE A 253 9.73 -10.65 -7.55
C PHE A 253 8.96 -10.34 -8.84
N ASP A 254 8.55 -11.42 -9.50
CA ASP A 254 7.87 -11.37 -10.80
C ASP A 254 6.37 -11.16 -10.59
N MET A 255 5.84 -10.08 -11.16
CA MET A 255 4.44 -9.72 -11.05
C MET A 255 3.74 -9.81 -12.39
N LEU A 256 2.58 -10.44 -12.36
CA LEU A 256 1.56 -10.32 -13.40
C LEU A 256 0.37 -9.55 -12.82
N LEU A 257 -0.03 -8.48 -13.49
CA LEU A 257 -1.27 -7.74 -13.24
C LEU A 257 -2.05 -7.63 -14.53
N SER A 258 -3.06 -8.46 -14.70
CA SER A 258 -3.84 -8.51 -15.92
C SER A 258 -4.78 -7.31 -16.08
N GLY A 259 -4.85 -6.75 -17.28
CA GLY A 259 -5.82 -5.73 -17.65
C GLY A 259 -7.30 -6.16 -17.52
N LYS A 260 -7.58 -7.45 -17.27
CA LYS A 260 -8.92 -7.97 -17.00
C LYS A 260 -9.40 -7.73 -15.56
N VAL A 261 -8.50 -7.47 -14.63
CA VAL A 261 -8.80 -7.30 -13.19
C VAL A 261 -9.94 -6.33 -12.93
N PRO A 262 -9.98 -5.10 -13.50
CA PRO A 262 -11.08 -4.17 -13.24
C PRO A 262 -12.45 -4.71 -13.66
N ALA A 263 -12.52 -5.44 -14.78
CA ALA A 263 -13.78 -6.00 -15.27
C ALA A 263 -14.31 -7.09 -14.32
N GLU A 264 -13.45 -7.96 -13.81
CA GLU A 264 -13.84 -9.03 -12.88
C GLU A 264 -14.24 -8.45 -11.51
N ILE A 265 -13.56 -7.41 -11.02
CA ILE A 265 -13.98 -6.66 -9.82
C ILE A 265 -15.39 -6.08 -10.02
N GLY A 266 -15.62 -5.37 -11.14
CA GLY A 266 -16.92 -4.76 -11.43
C GLY A 266 -18.06 -5.78 -11.46
N LYS A 267 -17.85 -6.95 -12.10
CA LYS A 267 -18.83 -8.05 -12.14
C LYS A 267 -19.11 -8.60 -10.73
N ALA A 268 -18.06 -8.87 -9.96
CA ALA A 268 -18.21 -9.40 -8.61
C ALA A 268 -18.98 -8.43 -7.71
N LEU A 269 -18.68 -7.14 -7.76
CA LEU A 269 -19.37 -6.14 -6.96
C LEU A 269 -20.83 -5.96 -7.38
N ALA A 270 -21.15 -6.01 -8.66
CA ALA A 270 -22.53 -5.94 -9.14
C ALA A 270 -23.39 -7.12 -8.67
N THR A 271 -22.78 -8.30 -8.45
CA THR A 271 -23.50 -9.52 -8.05
C THR A 271 -23.49 -9.77 -6.53
N THR A 272 -22.36 -9.49 -5.87
CA THR A 272 -22.12 -9.83 -4.46
C THR A 272 -21.84 -8.64 -3.57
N GLY A 273 -21.72 -7.42 -4.15
CA GLY A 273 -21.32 -6.21 -3.42
C GLY A 273 -22.21 -5.90 -2.20
N HIS A 274 -23.51 -6.12 -2.31
CA HIS A 274 -24.42 -5.99 -1.15
C HIS A 274 -24.07 -6.94 0.00
N GLY A 275 -23.50 -8.10 -0.29
CA GLY A 275 -23.03 -9.03 0.72
C GLY A 275 -21.82 -8.52 1.52
N ALA A 276 -21.02 -7.60 0.97
CA ALA A 276 -19.88 -7.00 1.66
C ALA A 276 -20.30 -5.98 2.72
N LEU A 277 -21.49 -5.39 2.61
CA LEU A 277 -22.00 -4.33 3.47
C LEU A 277 -22.73 -4.85 4.72
N GLY A 278 -22.81 -6.17 4.91
CA GLY A 278 -23.53 -6.75 6.05
C GLY A 278 -25.02 -6.34 6.06
N PRO A 279 -25.52 -5.77 7.17
CA PRO A 279 -26.92 -5.34 7.27
C PRO A 279 -27.18 -3.95 6.68
N HIS A 280 -26.14 -3.23 6.22
CA HIS A 280 -26.25 -1.86 5.75
C HIS A 280 -26.56 -1.79 4.25
N SER A 281 -27.25 -0.74 3.86
CA SER A 281 -27.45 -0.38 2.44
C SER A 281 -26.27 0.46 1.92
N LEU A 282 -26.14 0.55 0.60
CA LEU A 282 -25.15 1.45 -0.01
C LEU A 282 -25.36 2.92 0.40
N ALA A 283 -26.60 3.33 0.62
CA ALA A 283 -26.96 4.69 1.01
C ALA A 283 -26.53 5.04 2.45
N ASP A 284 -26.31 4.04 3.30
CA ASP A 284 -25.85 4.25 4.66
C ASP A 284 -24.34 4.55 4.72
N ILE A 285 -23.57 4.16 3.68
CA ILE A 285 -22.12 4.32 3.63
C ILE A 285 -21.78 5.70 3.07
N THR A 286 -21.19 6.54 3.90
CA THR A 286 -20.74 7.89 3.51
C THR A 286 -19.23 8.00 3.31
N LEU A 287 -18.44 7.10 3.92
CA LEU A 287 -16.98 7.09 3.83
C LEU A 287 -16.50 5.87 3.03
N TRP A 288 -15.94 6.11 1.85
CA TRP A 288 -15.44 5.04 0.97
C TRP A 288 -13.92 5.04 0.91
N GLY A 289 -13.29 4.06 1.58
CA GLY A 289 -11.85 3.84 1.59
C GLY A 289 -11.44 2.74 0.61
N VAL A 290 -11.51 2.99 -0.70
CA VAL A 290 -11.17 1.98 -1.71
C VAL A 290 -9.69 2.06 -2.07
N HIS A 291 -8.97 0.94 -1.94
CA HIS A 291 -7.59 0.82 -2.40
C HIS A 291 -7.47 1.19 -3.88
N PRO A 292 -6.70 2.22 -4.25
CA PRO A 292 -6.56 2.64 -5.63
C PRO A 292 -5.48 1.79 -6.36
N GLY A 293 -5.81 0.55 -6.69
CA GLY A 293 -4.92 -0.34 -7.46
C GLY A 293 -4.54 0.21 -8.85
N GLY A 294 -5.29 1.22 -9.31
CA GLY A 294 -5.17 1.98 -10.53
C GLY A 294 -6.51 2.65 -10.83
N LYS A 295 -6.51 3.66 -11.73
CA LYS A 295 -7.73 4.40 -12.10
C LYS A 295 -8.87 3.49 -12.54
N SER A 296 -8.58 2.48 -13.37
CA SER A 296 -9.57 1.54 -13.88
C SER A 296 -10.21 0.67 -12.80
N VAL A 297 -9.51 0.39 -11.71
CA VAL A 297 -10.06 -0.33 -10.54
C VAL A 297 -11.07 0.56 -9.83
N LEU A 298 -10.72 1.82 -9.55
CA LEU A 298 -11.65 2.77 -8.93
C LEU A 298 -12.90 2.98 -9.79
N ASP A 299 -12.73 3.14 -11.10
CA ASP A 299 -13.83 3.28 -12.04
C ASP A 299 -14.72 2.02 -12.07
N ALA A 300 -14.15 0.83 -11.93
CA ALA A 300 -14.90 -0.44 -11.86
C ALA A 300 -15.70 -0.55 -10.57
N VAL A 301 -15.11 -0.17 -9.42
CA VAL A 301 -15.81 -0.14 -8.12
C VAL A 301 -16.97 0.86 -8.16
N GLN A 302 -16.70 2.07 -8.63
CA GLN A 302 -17.71 3.12 -8.72
C GLN A 302 -18.92 2.69 -9.57
N ARG A 303 -18.67 2.12 -10.75
CA ARG A 303 -19.74 1.60 -11.61
C ARG A 303 -20.42 0.36 -11.04
N GLY A 304 -19.63 -0.60 -10.49
CA GLY A 304 -20.16 -1.86 -9.98
C GLY A 304 -21.09 -1.69 -8.77
N LEU A 305 -20.85 -0.67 -7.95
CA LEU A 305 -21.68 -0.32 -6.79
C LEU A 305 -22.60 0.87 -7.07
N ASN A 306 -22.58 1.46 -8.26
CA ASN A 306 -23.33 2.66 -8.62
C ASN A 306 -23.13 3.81 -7.62
N LEU A 307 -21.87 4.07 -7.24
CA LEU A 307 -21.53 5.13 -6.29
C LEU A 307 -21.60 6.51 -6.91
N PRO A 308 -21.90 7.57 -6.11
CA PRO A 308 -21.77 8.95 -6.53
C PRO A 308 -20.39 9.28 -7.13
N GLU A 309 -20.31 10.31 -7.95
CA GLU A 309 -19.08 10.69 -8.65
C GLU A 309 -17.94 11.05 -7.68
N ASP A 310 -18.27 11.66 -6.57
CA ASP A 310 -17.35 12.14 -5.53
C ASP A 310 -17.02 11.11 -4.45
N ALA A 311 -17.72 9.97 -4.41
CA ALA A 311 -17.58 8.97 -3.34
C ALA A 311 -16.13 8.44 -3.19
N LEU A 312 -15.36 8.39 -4.27
CA LEU A 312 -13.99 7.87 -4.28
C LEU A 312 -12.92 8.97 -4.38
N ASN A 313 -13.25 10.23 -4.08
CA ASN A 313 -12.30 11.35 -4.20
C ASN A 313 -11.03 11.13 -3.35
N ALA A 314 -11.16 10.65 -2.11
CA ALA A 314 -10.00 10.35 -1.26
C ALA A 314 -9.07 9.29 -1.89
N SER A 315 -9.65 8.25 -2.48
CA SER A 315 -8.89 7.19 -3.18
C SER A 315 -8.23 7.70 -4.45
N ARG A 316 -8.92 8.54 -5.23
CA ARG A 316 -8.40 9.14 -6.46
C ARG A 316 -7.26 10.12 -6.16
N ASP A 317 -7.40 10.93 -5.11
CA ASP A 317 -6.37 11.84 -4.66
C ASP A 317 -5.10 11.10 -4.20
N VAL A 318 -5.25 9.99 -3.46
CA VAL A 318 -4.10 9.16 -3.07
C VAL A 318 -3.42 8.56 -4.30
N LEU A 319 -4.18 8.06 -5.29
CA LEU A 319 -3.62 7.55 -6.53
C LEU A 319 -2.83 8.62 -7.29
N GLN A 320 -3.39 9.82 -7.39
CA GLN A 320 -2.78 10.95 -8.12
C GLN A 320 -1.46 11.36 -7.49
N ASN A 321 -1.42 11.47 -6.17
CA ASN A 321 -0.29 12.05 -5.44
C ASN A 321 0.75 11.04 -4.96
N PHE A 322 0.43 9.73 -4.94
CA PHE A 322 1.33 8.72 -4.37
C PHE A 322 1.43 7.44 -5.21
N GLY A 323 0.55 7.24 -6.19
CA GLY A 323 0.46 5.97 -6.91
C GLY A 323 -0.05 4.81 -6.05
N ASN A 324 0.31 3.59 -6.43
CA ASN A 324 -0.06 2.36 -5.74
C ASN A 324 1.13 1.82 -4.93
N MET A 325 1.11 2.00 -3.63
CA MET A 325 2.10 1.49 -2.67
C MET A 325 1.64 0.14 -2.07
N SER A 326 1.00 -0.71 -2.87
CA SER A 326 0.49 -2.03 -2.46
C SER A 326 -0.31 -1.96 -1.14
N SER A 327 0.06 -2.72 -0.10
CA SER A 327 -0.68 -2.79 1.16
C SER A 327 -0.79 -1.45 1.90
N ALA A 328 0.20 -0.58 1.79
CA ALA A 328 0.18 0.71 2.47
C ALA A 328 -0.89 1.67 1.91
N THR A 329 -1.25 1.57 0.64
CA THR A 329 -2.05 2.58 -0.06
C THR A 329 -3.41 2.84 0.56
N VAL A 330 -4.14 1.80 0.96
CA VAL A 330 -5.47 1.96 1.57
C VAL A 330 -5.39 2.68 2.92
N MET A 331 -4.26 2.60 3.61
CA MET A 331 -4.04 3.31 4.87
C MET A 331 -3.88 4.82 4.65
N PHE A 332 -3.26 5.27 3.54
CA PHE A 332 -3.25 6.67 3.12
C PHE A 332 -4.67 7.19 2.85
N VAL A 333 -5.52 6.36 2.25
CA VAL A 333 -6.93 6.72 2.03
C VAL A 333 -7.66 6.84 3.36
N LEU A 334 -7.48 5.88 4.28
CA LEU A 334 -8.10 5.90 5.60
C LEU A 334 -7.61 7.09 6.45
N GLU A 335 -6.32 7.43 6.41
CA GLU A 335 -5.79 8.63 7.07
C GLU A 335 -6.49 9.89 6.57
N LYS A 336 -6.64 10.03 5.26
CA LYS A 336 -7.32 11.17 4.65
C LYS A 336 -8.81 11.25 5.03
N LEU A 337 -9.50 10.11 5.05
CA LEU A 337 -10.89 10.05 5.52
C LEU A 337 -11.00 10.40 7.00
N MET A 338 -10.07 9.94 7.84
CA MET A 338 -10.07 10.21 9.29
C MET A 338 -9.96 11.71 9.60
N GLN A 339 -9.27 12.49 8.75
CA GLN A 339 -9.14 13.94 8.93
C GLN A 339 -10.45 14.71 8.72
N THR A 340 -11.40 14.16 7.98
CA THR A 340 -12.64 14.84 7.58
C THR A 340 -13.92 14.17 8.09
N ALA A 341 -13.81 12.94 8.59
CA ALA A 341 -14.94 12.15 9.08
C ALA A 341 -15.61 12.81 10.30
N LYS A 342 -16.91 12.69 10.38
CA LYS A 342 -17.71 13.16 11.50
C LYS A 342 -18.16 11.98 12.34
N PRO A 343 -18.29 12.13 13.67
CA PRO A 343 -18.80 11.09 14.54
C PRO A 343 -20.12 10.50 14.04
N GLY A 344 -20.20 9.17 13.99
CA GLY A 344 -21.37 8.42 13.54
C GLY A 344 -21.41 8.13 12.03
N GLU A 345 -20.52 8.72 11.21
CA GLU A 345 -20.44 8.37 9.78
C GLU A 345 -19.97 6.93 9.59
N LEU A 346 -20.71 6.18 8.75
CA LEU A 346 -20.41 4.79 8.42
C LEU A 346 -19.52 4.71 7.18
N GLY A 347 -18.48 3.88 7.26
CA GLY A 347 -17.52 3.70 6.19
C GLY A 347 -17.34 2.25 5.75
N CYS A 348 -16.90 2.09 4.50
CA CYS A 348 -16.47 0.82 3.94
C CYS A 348 -15.10 0.97 3.30
N ALA A 349 -14.12 0.23 3.81
CA ALA A 349 -12.82 0.08 3.17
C ALA A 349 -12.79 -1.20 2.33
N MET A 350 -12.18 -1.14 1.13
CA MET A 350 -12.06 -2.27 0.22
C MET A 350 -10.66 -2.31 -0.39
N SER A 351 -10.07 -3.50 -0.44
CA SER A 351 -8.83 -3.75 -1.16
C SER A 351 -8.92 -5.03 -1.98
N PHE A 352 -8.23 -5.05 -3.11
CA PHE A 352 -8.21 -6.18 -4.04
C PHE A 352 -6.77 -6.63 -4.29
N GLY A 353 -6.57 -7.93 -4.48
CA GLY A 353 -5.23 -8.47 -4.71
C GLY A 353 -5.26 -9.92 -5.17
N PRO A 354 -4.12 -10.64 -5.08
CA PRO A 354 -3.99 -11.99 -5.58
C PRO A 354 -5.13 -12.90 -5.17
N GLY A 355 -5.62 -13.74 -6.14
CA GLY A 355 -6.66 -14.68 -5.83
C GLY A 355 -7.74 -14.83 -6.92
N LEU A 356 -8.34 -13.84 -7.51
CA LEU A 356 -8.51 -12.45 -7.07
C LEU A 356 -9.35 -12.40 -5.78
N THR A 357 -8.86 -11.77 -4.75
CA THR A 357 -9.57 -11.64 -3.47
C THR A 357 -9.96 -10.19 -3.24
N ALA A 358 -11.19 -9.97 -2.75
CA ALA A 358 -11.65 -8.72 -2.18
C ALA A 358 -11.69 -8.84 -0.65
N GLU A 359 -10.94 -8.01 0.05
CA GLU A 359 -11.05 -7.84 1.49
C GLU A 359 -11.78 -6.54 1.78
N THR A 360 -12.78 -6.61 2.66
CA THR A 360 -13.59 -5.45 3.05
C THR A 360 -13.64 -5.28 4.56
N MET A 361 -13.77 -4.03 4.99
CA MET A 361 -13.92 -3.63 6.38
C MET A 361 -15.03 -2.60 6.47
N LEU A 362 -16.03 -2.84 7.34
CA LEU A 362 -16.96 -1.81 7.77
C LEU A 362 -16.44 -1.15 9.04
N PHE A 363 -16.58 0.16 9.11
CA PHE A 363 -16.15 0.97 10.24
C PHE A 363 -17.09 2.17 10.42
N HIS A 364 -17.06 2.78 11.59
CA HIS A 364 -17.70 4.07 11.78
C HIS A 364 -16.76 5.03 12.51
N ALA A 365 -16.92 6.33 12.25
CA ALA A 365 -16.17 7.38 12.94
C ALA A 365 -16.73 7.57 14.36
N VAL A 366 -15.83 7.84 15.33
CA VAL A 366 -16.17 8.03 16.76
C VAL A 366 -15.85 9.45 17.21
#